data_0377333b0c8f72c96d7f24ca6de5e28f
#
_entry.id   0377333b0c8f72c96d7f24ca6de5e28f
#
_cell.length_a   1.000
_cell.length_b   1.000
_cell.length_c   1.000
_cell.angle_alpha   90.00
_cell.angle_beta   90.00
_cell.angle_gamma   90.00
#
_symmetry.space_group_name_H-M   'P 1'
#
loop_
_entity.id
_entity.type
_entity.pdbx_description
1 polymer ?
#
loop_
_entity_poly.entity_id
_entity_poly.type
_entity_poly.pdbx_seq_one_letter_code
_entity_poly.pdbx_strand_id
1 'polypeptide(L)'
;MKKITFIAILLLCICSLTKAKEKVIEQPPFIAWTSTSIQVDKVVLSDTATVLYIKAFYHPKQWIRISGQSFLKDNNGETYALRSGIGIKPDTEFWMPESGEGEFRLVFPPIPTSATSIDFSEGDNVQGAFKIWGIQLKGKALPELLLPQEAIVHKIDINDELPEPKIEYKDATIKGRILDYRPGLVSKIVPIIFDPVKG
;
A
#
# COMPACT_ATOMS: atom_id res chain seq x y z
N MET A 1 55.77 22.77 -1.95
CA MET A 1 54.82 22.34 -0.93
C MET A 1 53.45 23.03 -1.01
N LYS A 2 53.39 24.35 -1.28
CA LYS A 2 52.10 25.08 -1.32
C LYS A 2 51.12 24.63 -2.42
N LYS A 3 51.60 24.13 -3.58
CA LYS A 3 50.75 23.68 -4.71
C LYS A 3 50.04 22.33 -4.45
N ILE A 4 50.68 21.44 -3.67
CA ILE A 4 50.10 20.10 -3.35
C ILE A 4 48.96 20.24 -2.33
N THR A 5 49.08 21.17 -1.39
CA THR A 5 48.05 21.45 -0.38
C THR A 5 46.78 22.02 -0.99
N PHE A 6 46.92 22.84 -2.06
CA PHE A 6 45.76 23.42 -2.76
C PHE A 6 44.98 22.38 -3.57
N ILE A 7 45.66 21.41 -4.18
CA ILE A 7 45.05 20.30 -4.93
C ILE A 7 44.29 19.37 -3.96
N ALA A 8 44.87 19.08 -2.78
CA ALA A 8 44.22 18.25 -1.77
C ALA A 8 42.92 18.89 -1.21
N ILE A 9 42.92 20.20 -1.00
CA ILE A 9 41.73 20.94 -0.53
C ILE A 9 40.68 20.99 -1.64
N LEU A 10 41.04 21.15 -2.90
CA LEU A 10 40.13 21.13 -4.02
C LEU A 10 39.49 19.75 -4.22
N LEU A 11 40.24 18.64 -4.03
CA LEU A 11 39.72 17.28 -4.09
C LEU A 11 38.73 16.97 -2.92
N LEU A 12 38.96 17.52 -1.73
CA LEU A 12 38.05 17.36 -0.59
C LEU A 12 36.71 18.09 -0.80
N CYS A 13 36.71 19.23 -1.51
CA CYS A 13 35.49 19.98 -1.80
C CYS A 13 34.55 19.33 -2.83
N ILE A 14 35.05 18.42 -3.68
CA ILE A 14 34.23 17.77 -4.71
C ILE A 14 33.43 16.60 -4.16
N CYS A 15 33.81 16.04 -3.00
CA CYS A 15 33.09 14.92 -2.37
C CYS A 15 31.76 15.28 -1.67
N SER A 16 31.38 16.55 -1.63
CA SER A 16 30.25 16.99 -0.74
C SER A 16 28.94 17.31 -1.45
N LEU A 17 28.76 17.04 -2.76
CA LEU A 17 27.59 17.52 -3.49
C LEU A 17 26.76 16.46 -4.22
N THR A 18 26.92 15.19 -3.94
CA THR A 18 25.91 14.22 -4.38
C THR A 18 24.76 14.19 -3.36
N LYS A 19 23.88 15.17 -3.44
CA LYS A 19 22.56 15.08 -2.81
C LYS A 19 21.88 13.85 -3.40
N ALA A 20 21.71 12.81 -2.59
CA ALA A 20 20.94 11.63 -3.00
C ALA A 20 19.58 12.13 -3.55
N LYS A 21 19.28 11.80 -4.79
CA LYS A 21 18.03 12.24 -5.43
C LYS A 21 16.90 11.43 -4.83
N GLU A 22 16.21 12.02 -3.86
CA GLU A 22 14.99 11.42 -3.30
C GLU A 22 13.79 11.73 -4.18
N LYS A 23 12.97 10.73 -4.40
CA LYS A 23 11.65 10.86 -5.02
C LYS A 23 10.61 10.53 -3.97
N VAL A 24 9.76 11.49 -3.67
CA VAL A 24 8.66 11.35 -2.70
C VAL A 24 7.34 11.24 -3.45
N ILE A 25 6.56 10.23 -3.11
CA ILE A 25 5.20 10.02 -3.62
C ILE A 25 4.26 10.03 -2.41
N GLU A 26 3.50 11.08 -2.27
CA GLU A 26 2.49 11.23 -1.22
C GLU A 26 1.20 10.53 -1.65
N GLN A 27 0.59 9.79 -0.72
CA GLN A 27 -0.67 9.11 -0.90
C GLN A 27 -0.79 8.36 -2.25
N PRO A 28 0.16 7.45 -2.54
CA PRO A 28 0.19 6.78 -3.82
C PRO A 28 -1.10 6.00 -4.06
N PRO A 29 -1.75 6.15 -5.24
CA PRO A 29 -2.87 5.29 -5.59
C PRO A 29 -2.43 3.83 -5.64
N PHE A 30 -3.33 2.91 -5.34
CA PHE A 30 -3.10 1.47 -5.43
C PHE A 30 -4.36 0.77 -5.99
N ILE A 31 -4.21 -0.49 -6.44
CA ILE A 31 -5.29 -1.23 -7.09
C ILE A 31 -6.16 -1.95 -6.07
N ALA A 32 -5.55 -2.69 -5.14
CA ALA A 32 -6.28 -3.52 -4.18
C ALA A 32 -5.44 -3.77 -2.92
N TRP A 33 -6.10 -4.20 -1.85
CA TRP A 33 -5.48 -4.65 -0.60
C TRP A 33 -6.29 -5.74 0.07
N THR A 34 -5.66 -6.48 0.98
CA THR A 34 -6.33 -7.53 1.77
C THR A 34 -7.02 -6.99 3.02
N SER A 35 -6.63 -5.82 3.51
CA SER A 35 -7.14 -5.25 4.75
C SER A 35 -7.01 -3.74 4.77
N THR A 36 -7.96 -3.08 5.39
CA THR A 36 -7.96 -1.63 5.65
C THR A 36 -7.14 -1.25 6.89
N SER A 37 -6.58 -2.26 7.60
CA SER A 37 -5.82 -2.02 8.83
C SER A 37 -4.48 -1.32 8.60
N ILE A 38 -3.94 -1.36 7.38
CA ILE A 38 -2.74 -0.60 7.02
C ILE A 38 -2.96 0.16 5.71
N GLN A 39 -2.36 1.34 5.64
CA GLN A 39 -2.40 2.21 4.46
C GLN A 39 -1.01 2.77 4.20
N VAL A 40 -0.60 2.80 2.93
CA VAL A 40 0.63 3.49 2.51
C VAL A 40 0.31 4.98 2.36
N ASP A 41 0.81 5.77 3.30
CA ASP A 41 0.63 7.23 3.28
C ASP A 41 1.65 7.91 2.36
N LYS A 42 2.87 7.35 2.30
CA LYS A 42 3.96 7.90 1.50
C LYS A 42 4.96 6.83 1.10
N VAL A 43 5.54 6.99 -0.08
CA VAL A 43 6.71 6.22 -0.55
C VAL A 43 7.86 7.17 -0.81
N VAL A 44 9.02 6.88 -0.23
CA VAL A 44 10.27 7.61 -0.51
C VAL A 44 11.24 6.66 -1.20
N LEU A 45 11.66 6.99 -2.42
CA LEU A 45 12.68 6.28 -3.17
C LEU A 45 13.98 7.08 -3.12
N SER A 46 15.06 6.43 -2.71
CA SER A 46 16.41 7.00 -2.73
C SER A 46 17.42 5.99 -3.27
N ASP A 47 18.64 6.43 -3.51
CA ASP A 47 19.73 5.56 -4.00
C ASP A 47 20.16 4.50 -2.95
N THR A 48 19.76 4.67 -1.68
CA THR A 48 20.17 3.78 -0.57
C THR A 48 19.04 2.91 -0.05
N ALA A 49 17.78 3.36 -0.19
CA ALA A 49 16.61 2.66 0.36
C ALA A 49 15.31 3.10 -0.33
N THR A 50 14.33 2.23 -0.23
CA THR A 50 12.91 2.55 -0.43
C THR A 50 12.23 2.50 0.93
N VAL A 51 11.50 3.56 1.30
CA VAL A 51 10.81 3.66 2.59
C VAL A 51 9.32 3.81 2.37
N LEU A 52 8.54 2.88 2.91
CA LEU A 52 7.08 3.01 3.02
C LEU A 52 6.73 3.64 4.36
N TYR A 53 5.98 4.72 4.35
CA TYR A 53 5.33 5.31 5.51
C TYR A 53 3.94 4.70 5.60
N ILE A 54 3.67 4.05 6.71
CA ILE A 54 2.43 3.29 6.93
C ILE A 54 1.62 3.97 8.03
N LYS A 55 0.34 4.18 7.76
CA LYS A 55 -0.68 4.44 8.78
C LYS A 55 -1.39 3.13 9.09
N ALA A 56 -1.51 2.83 10.36
CA ALA A 56 -2.22 1.66 10.87
C ALA A 56 -3.52 2.11 11.56
N PHE A 57 -4.59 1.36 11.30
CA PHE A 57 -5.92 1.58 11.86
C PHE A 57 -6.44 0.26 12.40
N TYR A 58 -6.52 0.15 13.72
CA TYR A 58 -7.03 -1.06 14.35
C TYR A 58 -7.73 -0.74 15.68
N HIS A 59 -8.31 -1.74 16.31
CA HIS A 59 -8.98 -1.54 17.59
C HIS A 59 -8.02 -1.03 18.66
N PRO A 60 -8.40 0.00 19.45
CA PRO A 60 -7.60 0.46 20.58
C PRO A 60 -7.18 -0.69 21.48
N LYS A 61 -5.95 -0.67 21.99
CA LYS A 61 -5.39 -1.70 22.90
C LYS A 61 -5.35 -3.13 22.32
N GLN A 62 -5.56 -3.29 21.04
CA GLN A 62 -5.24 -4.51 20.30
C GLN A 62 -3.91 -4.31 19.58
N TRP A 63 -3.39 -5.34 18.96
CA TRP A 63 -2.12 -5.28 18.25
C TRP A 63 -2.25 -5.74 16.81
N ILE A 64 -1.35 -5.23 16.00
CA ILE A 64 -1.03 -5.75 14.68
C ILE A 64 0.43 -6.21 14.68
N ARG A 65 0.82 -6.96 13.67
CA ARG A 65 2.21 -7.41 13.50
C ARG A 65 2.55 -7.34 12.02
N ILE A 66 3.74 -6.85 11.71
CA ILE A 66 4.30 -6.92 10.37
C ILE A 66 5.34 -8.05 10.33
N SER A 67 5.20 -8.95 9.38
CA SER A 67 6.13 -10.06 9.20
C SER A 67 7.52 -9.57 8.78
N GLY A 68 8.58 -10.14 9.38
CA GLY A 68 9.95 -9.92 8.94
C GLY A 68 10.26 -10.50 7.55
N GLN A 69 9.38 -11.37 7.01
CA GLN A 69 9.46 -11.90 5.65
C GLN A 69 8.78 -11.01 4.62
N SER A 70 8.30 -9.82 5.02
CA SER A 70 7.68 -8.86 4.10
C SER A 70 8.63 -8.48 2.97
N PHE A 71 8.05 -8.22 1.82
CA PHE A 71 8.81 -7.79 0.64
C PHE A 71 8.00 -6.81 -0.22
N LEU A 72 8.73 -6.06 -1.05
CA LEU A 72 8.15 -5.35 -2.19
C LEU A 72 8.46 -6.13 -3.46
N LYS A 73 7.55 -6.06 -4.41
CA LYS A 73 7.75 -6.58 -5.77
C LYS A 73 7.48 -5.46 -6.77
N ASP A 74 8.43 -5.18 -7.67
CA ASP A 74 8.24 -4.15 -8.68
C ASP A 74 7.49 -4.67 -9.91
N ASN A 75 7.16 -3.75 -10.82
CA ASN A 75 6.48 -4.09 -12.08
C ASN A 75 7.30 -4.95 -13.05
N ASN A 76 8.60 -5.19 -12.78
CA ASN A 76 9.45 -6.10 -13.54
C ASN A 76 9.51 -7.50 -12.90
N GLY A 77 8.90 -7.67 -11.72
CA GLY A 77 8.88 -8.91 -10.97
C GLY A 77 10.03 -9.09 -9.99
N GLU A 78 10.93 -8.10 -9.87
CA GLU A 78 12.03 -8.12 -8.91
C GLU A 78 11.50 -7.91 -7.48
N THR A 79 12.08 -8.65 -6.53
CA THR A 79 11.66 -8.64 -5.14
C THR A 79 12.70 -8.01 -4.23
N TYR A 80 12.24 -7.23 -3.25
CA TYR A 80 13.05 -6.47 -2.31
C TYR A 80 12.61 -6.79 -0.89
N ALA A 81 13.37 -7.62 -0.20
CA ALA A 81 13.03 -8.07 1.17
C ALA A 81 13.11 -6.92 2.17
N LEU A 82 12.24 -6.93 3.18
CA LEU A 82 12.24 -5.98 4.28
C LEU A 82 13.60 -5.99 4.99
N ARG A 83 14.20 -4.82 5.19
CA ARG A 83 15.44 -4.64 5.96
C ARG A 83 15.18 -4.35 7.43
N SER A 84 14.23 -3.46 7.69
CA SER A 84 13.91 -3.04 9.06
C SER A 84 12.60 -2.28 9.13
N GLY A 85 12.07 -2.13 10.35
CA GLY A 85 11.00 -1.21 10.69
C GLY A 85 11.51 -0.05 11.53
N ILE A 86 10.91 1.13 11.39
CA ILE A 86 11.13 2.30 12.23
C ILE A 86 9.78 2.65 12.85
N GLY A 87 9.73 2.66 14.19
CA GLY A 87 8.47 2.78 14.93
C GLY A 87 7.72 1.46 15.10
N ILE A 88 8.16 0.40 14.43
CA ILE A 88 7.68 -0.97 14.58
C ILE A 88 8.86 -1.93 14.48
N LYS A 89 8.83 -3.01 15.26
CA LYS A 89 9.79 -4.10 15.14
C LYS A 89 9.10 -5.26 14.41
N PRO A 90 9.60 -5.71 13.25
CA PRO A 90 9.05 -6.87 12.56
C PRO A 90 8.95 -8.11 13.45
N ASP A 91 7.98 -8.96 13.21
CA ASP A 91 7.65 -10.17 13.97
C ASP A 91 7.30 -9.94 15.45
N THR A 92 7.02 -8.67 15.82
CA THR A 92 6.66 -8.29 17.19
C THR A 92 5.31 -7.57 17.17
N GLU A 93 4.56 -7.71 18.23
CA GLU A 93 3.28 -7.02 18.42
C GLU A 93 3.50 -5.50 18.47
N PHE A 94 2.75 -4.78 17.64
CA PHE A 94 2.65 -3.33 17.65
C PHE A 94 1.28 -2.98 18.25
N TRP A 95 1.30 -2.57 19.52
CA TRP A 95 0.09 -2.26 20.25
C TRP A 95 -0.48 -0.92 19.86
N MET A 96 -1.76 -0.91 19.49
CA MET A 96 -2.45 0.30 19.08
C MET A 96 -2.72 1.19 20.29
N PRO A 97 -2.54 2.52 20.13
CA PRO A 97 -2.90 3.48 21.16
C PRO A 97 -4.41 3.59 21.35
N GLU A 98 -4.84 4.40 22.32
CA GLU A 98 -6.26 4.67 22.60
C GLU A 98 -7.03 5.24 21.40
N SER A 99 -6.33 5.95 20.49
CA SER A 99 -6.91 6.47 19.24
C SER A 99 -7.26 5.38 18.24
N GLY A 100 -6.65 4.18 18.34
CA GLY A 100 -6.75 3.16 17.30
C GLY A 100 -5.98 3.48 16.03
N GLU A 101 -5.15 4.54 16.03
CA GLU A 101 -4.33 4.97 14.90
C GLU A 101 -2.85 4.92 15.29
N GLY A 102 -2.01 4.36 14.42
CA GLY A 102 -0.57 4.27 14.62
C GLY A 102 0.19 4.57 13.34
N GLU A 103 1.45 4.94 13.46
CA GLU A 103 2.31 5.23 12.33
C GLU A 103 3.65 4.53 12.49
N PHE A 104 4.17 4.00 11.39
CA PHE A 104 5.50 3.41 11.34
C PHE A 104 6.04 3.44 9.91
N ARG A 105 7.31 3.05 9.75
CA ARG A 105 7.97 2.99 8.44
C ARG A 105 8.58 1.63 8.22
N LEU A 106 8.52 1.16 6.98
CA LEU A 106 9.16 -0.07 6.54
C LEU A 106 10.27 0.29 5.55
N VAL A 107 11.47 -0.21 5.80
CA VAL A 107 12.67 0.10 5.03
C VAL A 107 13.09 -1.10 4.20
N PHE A 108 13.19 -0.89 2.89
CA PHE A 108 13.56 -1.90 1.89
C PHE A 108 14.84 -1.48 1.14
N PRO A 109 15.46 -2.38 0.37
CA PRO A 109 16.51 -2.01 -0.59
C PRO A 109 16.02 -0.93 -1.56
N PRO A 110 16.95 -0.18 -2.19
CA PRO A 110 16.59 0.80 -3.20
C PRO A 110 15.93 0.13 -4.40
N ILE A 111 14.77 0.66 -4.80
CA ILE A 111 14.07 0.25 -6.02
C ILE A 111 14.46 1.23 -7.14
N PRO A 112 14.71 0.74 -8.38
CA PRO A 112 15.03 1.62 -9.49
C PRO A 112 13.98 2.71 -9.70
N THR A 113 14.41 3.95 -9.91
CA THR A 113 13.49 5.09 -10.17
C THR A 113 12.69 4.94 -11.46
N SER A 114 13.07 3.97 -12.31
CA SER A 114 12.32 3.56 -13.49
C SER A 114 11.07 2.76 -13.17
N ALA A 115 10.97 2.12 -12.00
CA ALA A 115 9.79 1.38 -11.57
C ALA A 115 8.55 2.27 -11.60
N THR A 116 7.45 1.70 -12.11
CA THR A 116 6.17 2.41 -12.26
C THR A 116 5.20 2.10 -11.14
N SER A 117 5.27 0.89 -10.61
CA SER A 117 4.46 0.43 -9.48
C SER A 117 5.20 -0.61 -8.65
N ILE A 118 4.72 -0.83 -7.44
CA ILE A 118 5.18 -1.87 -6.52
C ILE A 118 3.98 -2.54 -5.86
N ASP A 119 4.17 -3.80 -5.50
CA ASP A 119 3.27 -4.55 -4.60
C ASP A 119 3.97 -4.70 -3.25
N PHE A 120 3.21 -4.58 -2.17
CA PHE A 120 3.66 -4.95 -0.81
C PHE A 120 3.01 -6.28 -0.41
N SER A 121 3.80 -7.19 0.16
CA SER A 121 3.31 -8.47 0.69
C SER A 121 4.09 -8.88 1.93
N GLU A 122 3.37 -9.39 2.94
CA GLU A 122 3.99 -10.01 4.13
C GLU A 122 4.41 -11.47 3.91
N GLY A 123 4.24 -11.99 2.71
CA GLY A 123 4.52 -13.38 2.33
C GLY A 123 3.27 -14.12 1.87
N ASP A 124 3.47 -15.17 1.07
CA ASP A 124 2.35 -15.91 0.48
C ASP A 124 1.75 -16.94 1.44
N ASN A 125 2.52 -17.39 2.43
CA ASN A 125 2.13 -18.43 3.38
C ASN A 125 1.71 -17.89 4.75
N VAL A 126 1.52 -16.58 4.90
CA VAL A 126 1.11 -15.96 6.16
C VAL A 126 -0.40 -15.79 6.15
N GLN A 127 -1.08 -16.52 7.04
CA GLN A 127 -2.54 -16.37 7.20
C GLN A 127 -2.86 -14.97 7.71
N GLY A 128 -3.79 -14.29 7.04
CA GLY A 128 -4.15 -12.90 7.37
C GLY A 128 -3.10 -11.87 6.97
N ALA A 129 -2.15 -12.24 6.10
CA ALA A 129 -1.09 -11.34 5.63
C ALA A 129 -1.64 -10.05 5.02
N PHE A 130 -1.04 -8.94 5.37
CA PHE A 130 -1.29 -7.68 4.69
C PHE A 130 -0.64 -7.71 3.31
N LYS A 131 -1.45 -7.41 2.29
CA LYS A 131 -1.00 -7.25 0.91
C LYS A 131 -1.63 -6.01 0.32
N ILE A 132 -0.85 -5.25 -0.44
CA ILE A 132 -1.29 -4.07 -1.18
C ILE A 132 -0.71 -4.16 -2.58
N TRP A 133 -1.56 -4.23 -3.59
CA TRP A 133 -1.13 -4.39 -4.98
C TRP A 133 -1.21 -3.11 -5.77
N GLY A 134 -0.26 -2.93 -6.67
CA GLY A 134 -0.26 -1.86 -7.65
C GLY A 134 -0.11 -0.48 -7.07
N ILE A 135 0.71 -0.30 -6.02
CA ILE A 135 1.06 1.01 -5.46
C ILE A 135 1.80 1.80 -6.53
N GLN A 136 1.22 2.91 -7.00
CA GLN A 136 1.74 3.68 -8.12
C GLN A 136 2.91 4.58 -7.71
N LEU A 137 4.00 4.49 -8.46
CA LEU A 137 5.19 5.30 -8.24
C LEU A 137 5.32 6.44 -9.25
N LYS A 138 4.51 6.42 -10.32
CA LYS A 138 4.50 7.45 -11.38
C LYS A 138 3.08 7.88 -11.68
N GLY A 139 2.81 9.16 -11.46
CA GLY A 139 1.53 9.76 -11.82
C GLY A 139 0.36 9.40 -10.89
N LYS A 140 -0.77 10.03 -11.14
CA LYS A 140 -2.04 9.81 -10.41
C LYS A 140 -2.98 8.83 -11.14
N ALA A 141 -2.60 8.35 -12.32
CA ALA A 141 -3.43 7.44 -13.09
C ALA A 141 -3.27 6.02 -12.54
N LEU A 142 -4.35 5.44 -12.07
CA LEU A 142 -4.43 3.99 -11.86
C LEU A 142 -4.25 3.33 -13.22
N PRO A 143 -3.50 2.22 -13.32
CA PRO A 143 -3.48 1.43 -14.53
C PRO A 143 -4.93 1.05 -14.87
N GLU A 144 -5.26 1.09 -16.15
CA GLU A 144 -6.55 0.56 -16.61
C GLU A 144 -6.61 -0.90 -16.16
N LEU A 145 -7.60 -1.22 -15.34
CA LEU A 145 -7.81 -2.59 -14.87
C LEU A 145 -8.21 -3.40 -16.08
N LEU A 146 -7.26 -4.11 -16.67
CA LEU A 146 -7.54 -5.11 -17.69
C LEU A 146 -8.25 -6.28 -16.99
N LEU A 147 -9.55 -6.14 -16.79
CA LEU A 147 -10.38 -7.27 -16.39
C LEU A 147 -10.25 -8.34 -17.49
N PRO A 148 -10.05 -9.62 -17.12
CA PRO A 148 -10.14 -10.70 -18.10
C PRO A 148 -11.40 -10.51 -18.91
N GLN A 149 -11.36 -10.77 -20.21
CA GLN A 149 -12.52 -10.63 -21.09
C GLN A 149 -13.74 -11.41 -20.61
N GLU A 150 -13.53 -12.43 -19.81
CA GLU A 150 -14.56 -13.24 -19.13
C GLU A 150 -15.26 -12.49 -17.97
N ALA A 151 -14.65 -11.44 -17.43
CA ALA A 151 -15.28 -10.55 -16.48
C ALA A 151 -15.99 -9.39 -17.22
N ILE A 152 -16.71 -9.70 -18.28
CA ILE A 152 -17.60 -8.74 -18.91
C ILE A 152 -18.73 -8.50 -17.91
N VAL A 153 -18.59 -7.43 -17.17
CA VAL A 153 -19.73 -6.82 -16.49
C VAL A 153 -20.71 -6.50 -17.60
N HIS A 154 -21.79 -7.26 -17.70
CA HIS A 154 -22.90 -6.86 -18.54
C HIS A 154 -23.21 -5.42 -18.15
N LYS A 155 -23.10 -4.50 -19.10
CA LYS A 155 -23.63 -3.15 -18.90
C LYS A 155 -25.10 -3.33 -18.56
N ILE A 156 -25.41 -3.23 -17.28
CA ILE A 156 -26.80 -3.13 -16.85
C ILE A 156 -27.22 -1.76 -17.40
N ASP A 157 -28.05 -1.77 -18.41
CA ASP A 157 -28.68 -0.54 -18.87
C ASP A 157 -29.58 -0.09 -17.72
N ILE A 158 -29.26 1.07 -17.15
CA ILE A 158 -29.98 1.61 -15.98
C ILE A 158 -31.46 1.91 -16.33
N ASN A 159 -31.80 1.88 -17.62
CA ASN A 159 -33.16 2.03 -18.14
C ASN A 159 -33.95 0.72 -18.24
N ASP A 160 -33.31 -0.45 -18.05
CA ASP A 160 -34.06 -1.68 -17.87
C ASP A 160 -34.72 -1.63 -16.49
N GLU A 161 -36.03 -1.57 -16.43
CA GLU A 161 -36.79 -1.72 -15.19
C GLU A 161 -36.41 -3.07 -14.57
N LEU A 162 -35.44 -3.03 -13.64
CA LEU A 162 -35.10 -4.19 -12.82
C LEU A 162 -36.39 -4.56 -12.08
N PRO A 163 -36.92 -5.81 -12.26
CA PRO A 163 -38.05 -6.25 -11.47
C PRO A 163 -37.69 -6.03 -10.00
N GLU A 164 -38.52 -5.28 -9.29
CA GLU A 164 -38.30 -5.06 -7.85
C GLU A 164 -38.12 -6.41 -7.17
N PRO A 165 -36.98 -6.66 -6.50
CA PRO A 165 -36.77 -7.91 -5.82
C PRO A 165 -37.83 -8.02 -4.72
N LYS A 166 -38.77 -8.98 -4.84
CA LYS A 166 -39.64 -9.36 -3.72
C LYS A 166 -38.77 -9.99 -2.63
N ILE A 167 -38.19 -9.16 -1.80
CA ILE A 167 -37.43 -9.62 -0.62
C ILE A 167 -38.45 -9.88 0.48
N GLU A 168 -38.84 -11.12 0.65
CA GLU A 168 -39.55 -11.54 1.87
C GLU A 168 -38.52 -11.62 3.01
N TYR A 169 -38.48 -10.60 3.83
CA TYR A 169 -37.68 -10.63 5.06
C TYR A 169 -38.35 -11.51 6.08
N LYS A 170 -37.95 -12.77 6.17
CA LYS A 170 -38.20 -13.58 7.38
C LYS A 170 -37.04 -13.33 8.33
N ASP A 171 -37.27 -12.42 9.29
CA ASP A 171 -36.52 -12.26 10.54
C ASP A 171 -35.00 -12.34 10.50
N ALA A 172 -34.36 -11.75 9.50
CA ALA A 172 -32.91 -11.58 9.49
C ALA A 172 -32.53 -10.17 9.92
N THR A 173 -32.12 -10.03 11.17
CA THR A 173 -31.53 -8.77 11.66
C THR A 173 -30.07 -8.72 11.18
N ILE A 174 -29.82 -8.03 10.08
CA ILE A 174 -28.44 -7.75 9.64
C ILE A 174 -27.92 -6.59 10.49
N LYS A 175 -27.12 -6.90 11.52
CA LYS A 175 -26.29 -5.91 12.23
C LYS A 175 -25.00 -5.71 11.44
N GLY A 176 -25.07 -4.94 10.35
CA GLY A 176 -23.89 -4.45 9.65
C GLY A 176 -23.42 -3.13 10.27
N ARG A 177 -22.17 -3.03 10.71
CA ARG A 177 -21.51 -1.74 10.89
C ARG A 177 -21.08 -1.26 9.50
N ILE A 178 -21.61 -0.13 9.06
CA ILE A 178 -21.02 0.63 7.97
C ILE A 178 -19.70 1.18 8.52
N LEU A 179 -18.58 0.64 8.05
CA LEU A 179 -17.27 1.21 8.35
C LEU A 179 -17.21 2.60 7.71
N ASP A 180 -16.71 3.57 8.45
CA ASP A 180 -16.62 4.97 8.05
C ASP A 180 -16.09 5.13 6.62
N TYR A 181 -16.95 5.63 5.75
CA TYR A 181 -16.58 6.07 4.43
C TYR A 181 -15.82 7.40 4.55
N ARG A 182 -14.53 7.39 4.22
CA ARG A 182 -13.75 8.63 4.10
C ARG A 182 -13.77 9.10 2.64
N PRO A 183 -14.43 10.23 2.34
CA PRO A 183 -14.44 10.76 0.97
C PRO A 183 -13.01 11.14 0.55
N GLY A 184 -12.56 10.62 -0.58
CA GLY A 184 -11.25 10.91 -1.18
C GLY A 184 -10.30 9.71 -1.32
N LEU A 185 -10.58 8.58 -0.67
CA LEU A 185 -9.72 7.38 -0.72
C LEU A 185 -10.10 6.37 -1.81
N VAL A 186 -11.31 6.45 -2.35
CA VAL A 186 -11.78 5.52 -3.39
C VAL A 186 -12.24 6.30 -4.60
N SER A 187 -11.46 6.28 -5.66
CA SER A 187 -11.85 6.89 -6.95
C SER A 187 -12.82 6.05 -7.77
N LYS A 188 -13.04 4.78 -7.39
CA LYS A 188 -14.00 3.87 -8.00
C LYS A 188 -14.49 2.85 -6.97
N ILE A 189 -15.78 2.85 -6.69
CA ILE A 189 -16.44 1.78 -5.94
C ILE A 189 -16.81 0.73 -6.98
N VAL A 190 -16.23 -0.45 -6.89
CA VAL A 190 -16.72 -1.64 -7.61
C VAL A 190 -17.72 -2.31 -6.68
N PRO A 191 -19.01 -2.37 -6.99
CA PRO A 191 -19.96 -3.09 -6.16
C PRO A 191 -19.61 -4.59 -6.21
N ILE A 192 -19.28 -5.16 -5.07
CA ILE A 192 -19.19 -6.60 -4.91
C ILE A 192 -20.62 -7.07 -4.68
N ILE A 193 -21.21 -7.75 -5.65
CA ILE A 193 -22.49 -8.42 -5.48
C ILE A 193 -22.20 -9.70 -4.71
N PHE A 194 -22.62 -9.72 -3.45
CA PHE A 194 -22.58 -10.92 -2.63
C PHE A 194 -23.80 -11.77 -2.96
N ASP A 195 -23.60 -13.00 -3.43
CA ASP A 195 -24.66 -13.97 -3.61
C ASP A 195 -24.86 -14.77 -2.31
N PRO A 196 -25.92 -14.53 -1.53
CA PRO A 196 -26.12 -15.20 -0.24
C PRO A 196 -26.50 -16.68 -0.37
N VAL A 197 -26.70 -17.20 -1.59
CA VAL A 197 -27.12 -18.60 -1.83
C VAL A 197 -25.95 -19.55 -2.01
N LYS A 198 -24.73 -19.02 -2.17
CA LYS A 198 -23.50 -19.81 -2.41
C LYS A 198 -22.44 -19.65 -1.32
N GLY A 199 -22.83 -19.19 -0.14
CA GLY A 199 -21.96 -19.11 1.03
C GLY A 199 -21.56 -20.46 1.59
#